data_aa56e8ae956681053dfc365ef277a2d0
#
_entry.id   aa56e8ae956681053dfc365ef277a2d0
#
_cell.length_a   1.000
_cell.length_b   1.000
_cell.length_c   1.000
_cell.angle_alpha   90.00
_cell.angle_beta   90.00
_cell.angle_gamma   90.00
#
_symmetry.space_group_name_H-M   'P 1'
#
loop_
_entity.id
_entity.type
_entity.pdbx_description
1 polymer ?
#
loop_
_entity_poly.entity_id
_entity_poly.type
_entity_poly.pdbx_seq_one_letter_code
_entity_poly.pdbx_strand_id
1 'polypeptide(L)'
;MKLKELYNKPIDRAVNPAVSATKFDPETERIEIQEYVFTDEIMNGLFRILDAIKNNQPYDHVGIWIDGYYGSGKSHFLKYLDYCITPSTREDALSRLLEAIKAIDPLDDKHYLSFDYEQMVSIANWLERATIDTCIFNLETSYDNSTDKKKAFLHVFWNEFNGKRGFNKFNITL
;
A
#
# COMPACT_ATOMS: atom_id res chain seq x y z
N MET A 1 -13.01 37.44 1.92
CA MET A 1 -12.27 36.16 1.82
C MET A 1 -13.30 35.04 1.83
N LYS A 2 -13.37 34.26 0.77
CA LYS A 2 -14.29 33.11 0.69
C LYS A 2 -13.60 31.90 1.30
N LEU A 3 -14.34 31.03 1.97
CA LEU A 3 -13.79 29.82 2.63
C LEU A 3 -12.89 28.98 1.69
N LYS A 4 -13.25 28.88 0.42
CA LYS A 4 -12.47 28.16 -0.59
C LYS A 4 -11.07 28.74 -0.86
N GLU A 5 -10.82 30.00 -0.50
CA GLU A 5 -9.51 30.65 -0.66
C GLU A 5 -8.52 30.28 0.43
N LEU A 6 -8.98 29.58 1.48
CA LEU A 6 -8.14 29.05 2.57
C LEU A 6 -7.53 27.68 2.25
N TYR A 7 -7.97 27.06 1.17
CA TYR A 7 -7.51 25.71 0.81
C TYR A 7 -6.62 25.76 -0.42
N ASN A 8 -5.51 25.05 -0.39
CA ASN A 8 -4.57 24.94 -1.50
C ASN A 8 -5.14 24.15 -2.69
N LYS A 9 -6.24 23.43 -2.48
CA LYS A 9 -6.90 22.59 -3.50
C LYS A 9 -8.38 22.93 -3.56
N PRO A 10 -9.05 22.78 -4.74
CA PRO A 10 -10.48 23.01 -4.86
C PRO A 10 -11.27 22.15 -3.85
N ILE A 11 -12.15 22.78 -3.08
CA ILE A 11 -12.98 22.10 -2.06
C ILE A 11 -14.14 21.31 -2.65
N ASP A 12 -14.49 21.59 -3.89
CA ASP A 12 -15.56 20.98 -4.70
C ASP A 12 -15.07 19.82 -5.58
N ARG A 13 -13.80 19.44 -5.45
CA ARG A 13 -13.23 18.29 -6.15
C ARG A 13 -13.87 16.98 -5.67
N ALA A 14 -13.99 16.01 -6.56
CA ALA A 14 -14.38 14.66 -6.19
C ALA A 14 -13.32 14.05 -5.27
N VAL A 15 -13.68 13.82 -4.01
CA VAL A 15 -12.86 13.08 -3.05
C VAL A 15 -13.47 11.69 -2.94
N ASN A 16 -12.65 10.65 -3.14
CA ASN A 16 -13.11 9.28 -2.94
C ASN A 16 -13.29 9.05 -1.43
N PRO A 17 -14.53 8.91 -0.93
CA PRO A 17 -14.78 8.82 0.52
C PRO A 17 -14.34 7.48 1.12
N ALA A 18 -14.09 6.48 0.27
CA ALA A 18 -13.63 5.15 0.69
C ALA A 18 -12.62 4.61 -0.32
N VAL A 19 -11.43 4.35 0.15
CA VAL A 19 -10.40 3.70 -0.66
C VAL A 19 -10.80 2.24 -0.88
N SER A 20 -11.15 1.90 -2.12
CA SER A 20 -11.32 0.50 -2.49
C SER A 20 -9.93 -0.12 -2.68
N ALA A 21 -9.59 -1.10 -1.86
CA ALA A 21 -8.34 -1.85 -1.98
C ALA A 21 -8.23 -2.65 -3.29
N THR A 22 -9.34 -2.81 -4.02
CA THR A 22 -9.42 -3.71 -5.20
C THR A 22 -9.70 -3.00 -6.52
N LYS A 23 -9.91 -1.67 -6.50
CA LYS A 23 -10.13 -0.90 -7.73
C LYS A 23 -8.93 -0.03 -8.02
N PHE A 24 -8.33 -0.26 -9.17
CA PHE A 24 -7.17 0.45 -9.68
C PHE A 24 -7.58 1.15 -10.98
N ASP A 25 -7.61 2.46 -10.92
CA ASP A 25 -7.81 3.36 -12.06
C ASP A 25 -6.63 4.33 -12.07
N PRO A 26 -5.88 4.47 -13.19
CA PRO A 26 -4.62 5.20 -13.22
C PRO A 26 -4.70 6.67 -12.76
N GLU A 27 -5.81 7.35 -13.02
CA GLU A 27 -6.00 8.72 -12.56
C GLU A 27 -6.21 8.78 -11.05
N THR A 28 -7.04 7.87 -10.52
CA THR A 28 -7.27 7.72 -9.09
C THR A 28 -5.98 7.36 -8.36
N GLU A 29 -5.19 6.44 -8.88
CA GLU A 29 -3.89 6.04 -8.30
C GLU A 29 -2.94 7.22 -8.20
N ARG A 30 -2.82 8.01 -9.27
CA ARG A 30 -1.99 9.20 -9.28
C ARG A 30 -2.42 10.23 -8.25
N ILE A 31 -3.73 10.47 -8.11
CA ILE A 31 -4.28 11.39 -7.11
C ILE A 31 -4.00 10.87 -5.70
N GLU A 32 -4.24 9.59 -5.44
CA GLU A 32 -4.02 8.97 -4.13
C GLU A 32 -2.54 9.04 -3.73
N ILE A 33 -1.60 8.81 -4.65
CA ILE A 33 -0.16 8.95 -4.40
C ILE A 33 0.20 10.40 -4.06
N GLN A 34 -0.26 11.35 -4.87
CA GLN A 34 0.08 12.76 -4.70
C GLN A 34 -0.53 13.38 -3.44
N GLU A 35 -1.72 12.93 -3.05
CA GLU A 35 -2.45 13.46 -1.91
C GLU A 35 -2.20 12.72 -0.61
N TYR A 36 -1.40 11.64 -0.65
CA TYR A 36 -1.10 10.86 0.54
C TYR A 36 -0.41 11.71 1.61
N VAL A 37 -0.92 11.63 2.83
CA VAL A 37 -0.37 12.35 3.97
C VAL A 37 0.50 11.40 4.78
N PHE A 38 1.76 11.75 4.93
CA PHE A 38 2.72 10.97 5.70
C PHE A 38 2.78 11.50 7.14
N THR A 39 2.65 10.59 8.09
CA THR A 39 3.03 10.79 9.49
C THR A 39 4.24 9.93 9.80
N ASP A 40 4.90 10.18 10.92
CA ASP A 40 6.08 9.40 11.34
C ASP A 40 5.74 7.91 11.47
N GLU A 41 4.55 7.59 12.01
CA GLU A 41 4.08 6.20 12.16
C GLU A 41 3.90 5.52 10.80
N ILE A 42 3.34 6.25 9.83
CA ILE A 42 3.15 5.74 8.47
C ILE A 42 4.51 5.51 7.80
N MET A 43 5.43 6.47 7.87
CA MET A 43 6.77 6.34 7.28
C MET A 43 7.56 5.20 7.93
N ASN A 44 7.54 5.11 9.25
CA ASN A 44 8.16 4.00 9.99
C ASN A 44 7.51 2.65 9.64
N GLY A 45 6.19 2.61 9.49
CA GLY A 45 5.46 1.40 9.07
C GLY A 45 5.84 0.94 7.67
N LEU A 46 5.86 1.86 6.71
CA LEU A 46 6.29 1.56 5.33
C LEU A 46 7.74 1.07 5.30
N PHE A 47 8.65 1.77 5.99
CA PHE A 47 10.05 1.35 6.06
C PHE A 47 10.19 -0.08 6.60
N ARG A 48 9.59 -0.37 7.74
CA ARG A 48 9.68 -1.70 8.38
C ARG A 48 9.17 -2.82 7.47
N ILE A 49 8.09 -2.59 6.74
CA ILE A 49 7.53 -3.60 5.84
C ILE A 49 8.41 -3.77 4.61
N LEU A 50 8.82 -2.68 3.96
CA LEU A 50 9.64 -2.73 2.77
C LEU A 50 11.04 -3.29 3.06
N ASP A 51 11.61 -2.98 4.23
CA ASP A 51 12.88 -3.55 4.68
C ASP A 51 12.76 -5.05 4.97
N ALA A 52 11.65 -5.47 5.62
CA ALA A 52 11.39 -6.89 5.83
C ALA A 52 11.23 -7.66 4.50
N ILE A 53 10.58 -7.07 3.49
CA ILE A 53 10.46 -7.68 2.16
C ILE A 53 11.84 -7.77 1.48
N LYS A 54 12.65 -6.70 1.55
CA LYS A 54 14.00 -6.67 0.97
C LYS A 54 14.92 -7.72 1.59
N ASN A 55 14.85 -7.89 2.91
CA ASN A 55 15.74 -8.77 3.66
C ASN A 55 15.20 -10.20 3.81
N ASN A 56 14.02 -10.50 3.24
CA ASN A 56 13.40 -11.82 3.32
C ASN A 56 14.28 -12.89 2.64
N GLN A 57 14.57 -13.96 3.37
CA GLN A 57 15.32 -15.09 2.81
C GLN A 57 14.38 -16.04 2.06
N PRO A 58 14.87 -16.83 1.08
CA PRO A 58 14.02 -17.65 0.19
C PRO A 58 13.05 -18.62 0.87
N TYR A 59 13.26 -18.94 2.12
CA TYR A 59 12.41 -19.88 2.90
C TYR A 59 11.72 -19.21 4.10
N ASP A 60 11.92 -17.90 4.27
CA ASP A 60 11.27 -17.16 5.35
C ASP A 60 9.86 -16.76 4.94
N HIS A 61 8.95 -16.77 5.89
CA HIS A 61 7.60 -16.26 5.72
C HIS A 61 7.39 -15.08 6.66
N VAL A 62 7.23 -13.89 6.08
CA VAL A 62 6.94 -12.70 6.87
C VAL A 62 5.42 -12.53 6.95
N GLY A 63 4.87 -12.76 8.12
CA GLY A 63 3.49 -12.41 8.44
C GLY A 63 3.46 -11.02 9.07
N ILE A 64 2.73 -10.08 8.46
CA ILE A 64 2.56 -8.73 8.99
C ILE A 64 1.08 -8.51 9.29
N TRP A 65 0.80 -8.07 10.51
CA TRP A 65 -0.53 -7.72 10.96
C TRP A 65 -0.67 -6.21 11.12
N ILE A 66 -1.66 -5.63 10.43
CA ILE A 66 -1.99 -4.21 10.53
C ILE A 66 -3.38 -4.10 11.15
N ASP A 67 -3.47 -3.55 12.34
CA ASP A 67 -4.72 -3.34 13.05
C ASP A 67 -4.97 -1.86 13.35
N GLY A 68 -6.14 -1.54 13.84
CA GLY A 68 -6.55 -0.19 14.19
C GLY A 68 -8.06 -0.01 14.06
N TYR A 69 -8.56 1.09 14.58
CA TYR A 69 -9.99 1.42 14.56
C TYR A 69 -10.53 1.57 13.14
N TYR A 70 -11.87 1.46 13.01
CA TYR A 70 -12.54 1.75 11.75
C TYR A 70 -12.26 3.21 11.34
N GLY A 71 -11.91 3.42 10.07
CA GLY A 71 -11.57 4.76 9.55
C GLY A 71 -10.13 5.22 9.82
N SER A 72 -9.28 4.43 10.48
CA SER A 72 -7.87 4.80 10.77
C SER A 72 -6.92 4.78 9.57
N GLY A 73 -7.42 4.53 8.34
CA GLY A 73 -6.59 4.57 7.13
C GLY A 73 -5.87 3.27 6.78
N LYS A 74 -6.16 2.13 7.44
CA LYS A 74 -5.49 0.84 7.15
C LYS A 74 -5.49 0.43 5.69
N SER A 75 -6.63 0.51 5.04
CA SER A 75 -6.76 0.18 3.60
C SER A 75 -5.97 1.15 2.73
N HIS A 76 -5.90 2.42 3.12
CA HIS A 76 -5.13 3.44 2.43
C HIS A 76 -3.63 3.17 2.57
N PHE A 77 -3.18 2.83 3.77
CA PHE A 77 -1.80 2.42 4.03
C PHE A 77 -1.41 1.18 3.21
N LEU A 78 -2.25 0.14 3.21
CA LEU A 78 -1.99 -1.08 2.44
C LEU A 78 -1.91 -0.80 0.93
N LYS A 79 -2.80 0.06 0.43
CA LYS A 79 -2.81 0.46 -0.96
C LYS A 79 -1.57 1.28 -1.33
N TYR A 80 -1.13 2.20 -0.45
CA TYR A 80 0.10 2.94 -0.67
C TYR A 80 1.35 2.03 -0.67
N LEU A 81 1.38 1.05 0.22
CA LEU A 81 2.42 0.02 0.21
C LEU A 81 2.45 -0.73 -1.14
N ASP A 82 1.29 -1.11 -1.68
CA ASP A 82 1.19 -1.73 -3.01
C ASP A 82 1.72 -0.81 -4.11
N TYR A 83 1.42 0.49 -4.06
CA TYR A 83 1.98 1.47 -5.00
C TYR A 83 3.50 1.52 -4.97
N CYS A 84 4.11 1.41 -3.78
CA CYS A 84 5.58 1.35 -3.66
C CYS A 84 6.19 0.08 -4.27
N ILE A 85 5.42 -1.00 -4.40
CA ILE A 85 5.90 -2.30 -4.87
C ILE A 85 5.57 -2.52 -6.35
N THR A 86 4.40 -2.08 -6.80
CA THR A 86 3.89 -2.31 -8.16
C THR A 86 4.69 -1.51 -9.20
N PRO A 87 5.22 -2.14 -10.26
CA PRO A 87 6.11 -1.48 -11.21
C PRO A 87 5.55 -0.21 -11.87
N SER A 88 4.23 -0.15 -12.13
CA SER A 88 3.58 0.98 -12.82
C SER A 88 3.45 2.24 -11.96
N THR A 89 3.46 2.12 -10.64
CA THR A 89 3.24 3.22 -9.70
C THR A 89 4.43 3.49 -8.78
N ARG A 90 5.38 2.56 -8.78
CA ARG A 90 6.55 2.52 -7.87
C ARG A 90 7.35 3.80 -7.86
N GLU A 91 7.72 4.31 -9.03
CA GLU A 91 8.54 5.49 -9.18
C GLU A 91 7.88 6.70 -8.52
N ASP A 92 6.61 6.96 -8.85
CA ASP A 92 5.85 8.08 -8.29
C ASP A 92 5.66 7.95 -6.77
N ALA A 93 5.31 6.73 -6.30
CA ALA A 93 5.07 6.49 -4.88
C ALA A 93 6.35 6.61 -4.04
N LEU A 94 7.46 6.02 -4.50
CA LEU A 94 8.73 6.11 -3.78
C LEU A 94 9.32 7.52 -3.82
N SER A 95 9.23 8.22 -4.96
CA SER A 95 9.66 9.62 -5.04
C SER A 95 8.90 10.49 -4.05
N ARG A 96 7.58 10.32 -3.99
CA ARG A 96 6.74 11.09 -3.06
C ARG A 96 7.05 10.79 -1.60
N LEU A 97 7.33 9.52 -1.26
CA LEU A 97 7.75 9.12 0.08
C LEU A 97 9.12 9.70 0.45
N LEU A 98 10.10 9.60 -0.46
CA LEU A 98 11.44 10.16 -0.26
C LEU A 98 11.43 11.68 -0.11
N GLU A 99 10.60 12.39 -0.88
CA GLU A 99 10.38 13.82 -0.72
C GLU A 99 9.83 14.16 0.68
N ALA A 100 8.86 13.40 1.16
CA ALA A 100 8.28 13.61 2.49
C ALA A 100 9.31 13.39 3.60
N ILE A 101 10.14 12.35 3.51
CA ILE A 101 11.21 12.07 4.48
C ILE A 101 12.25 13.20 4.44
N LYS A 102 12.65 13.64 3.26
CA LYS A 102 13.64 14.72 3.09
C LYS A 102 13.16 16.08 3.59
N ALA A 103 11.84 16.30 3.61
CA ALA A 103 11.24 17.54 4.09
C ALA A 103 11.23 17.65 5.61
N ILE A 104 11.50 16.57 6.34
CA ILE A 104 11.61 16.58 7.81
C ILE A 104 12.91 17.27 8.20
N ASP A 105 12.82 18.31 9.03
CA ASP A 105 14.00 18.96 9.61
C ASP A 105 14.66 17.99 10.62
N PRO A 106 15.91 17.59 10.42
CA PRO A 106 16.62 16.72 11.35
C PRO A 106 16.81 17.32 12.76
N LEU A 107 16.64 18.62 12.90
CA LEU A 107 16.74 19.34 14.17
C LEU A 107 15.38 19.51 14.86
N ASP A 108 14.28 19.14 14.22
CA ASP A 108 12.95 19.15 14.83
C ASP A 108 12.72 17.87 15.64
N ASP A 109 12.83 17.98 16.95
CA ASP A 109 12.62 16.91 17.93
C ASP A 109 11.16 16.40 18.02
N LYS A 110 10.25 16.99 17.24
CA LYS A 110 8.86 16.51 17.12
C LYS A 110 8.73 15.31 16.17
N HIS A 111 9.73 15.07 15.32
CA HIS A 111 9.73 13.98 14.38
C HIS A 111 10.63 12.84 14.84
N TYR A 112 10.11 11.61 14.79
CA TYR A 112 10.87 10.41 15.11
C TYR A 112 10.75 9.37 14.00
N LEU A 113 11.85 9.23 13.23
CA LEU A 113 12.00 8.15 12.27
C LEU A 113 12.98 7.10 12.83
N SER A 114 12.64 5.82 12.71
CA SER A 114 13.47 4.68 13.12
C SER A 114 14.54 4.31 12.09
N PHE A 115 14.67 5.10 11.03
CA PHE A 115 15.58 4.90 9.91
C PHE A 115 16.07 6.25 9.39
N ASP A 116 17.16 6.25 8.64
CA ASP A 116 17.64 7.42 7.93
C ASP A 116 17.23 7.43 6.45
N TYR A 117 17.42 8.60 5.80
CA TYR A 117 17.07 8.79 4.40
C TYR A 117 17.79 7.78 3.48
N GLU A 118 19.07 7.49 3.73
CA GLU A 118 19.87 6.61 2.90
C GLU A 118 19.38 5.14 2.97
N GLN A 119 18.90 4.72 4.13
CA GLN A 119 18.30 3.40 4.28
C GLN A 119 17.04 3.26 3.39
N MET A 120 16.19 4.29 3.33
CA MET A 120 15.01 4.26 2.44
C MET A 120 15.41 4.33 0.97
N VAL A 121 16.41 5.13 0.61
CA VAL A 121 16.98 5.15 -0.76
C VAL A 121 17.52 3.78 -1.15
N SER A 122 18.19 3.09 -0.23
CA SER A 122 18.67 1.72 -0.48
C SER A 122 17.55 0.73 -0.77
N ILE A 123 16.41 0.87 -0.09
CA ILE A 123 15.21 0.07 -0.36
C ILE A 123 14.63 0.41 -1.73
N ALA A 124 14.48 1.70 -2.05
CA ALA A 124 13.97 2.16 -3.33
C ALA A 124 14.80 1.60 -4.50
N ASN A 125 16.12 1.74 -4.45
CA ASN A 125 17.05 1.21 -5.47
C ASN A 125 16.98 -0.32 -5.59
N TRP A 126 16.72 -1.04 -4.51
CA TRP A 126 16.52 -2.48 -4.56
C TRP A 126 15.18 -2.82 -5.23
N LEU A 127 14.10 -2.11 -4.88
CA LEU A 127 12.77 -2.31 -5.46
C LEU A 127 12.78 -2.10 -6.97
N GLU A 128 13.54 -1.14 -7.51
CA GLU A 128 13.67 -0.91 -8.96
C GLU A 128 14.11 -2.16 -9.72
N ARG A 129 14.89 -3.02 -9.08
CA ARG A 129 15.45 -4.25 -9.68
C ARG A 129 14.68 -5.50 -9.30
N ALA A 130 13.85 -5.42 -8.26
CA ALA A 130 13.11 -6.55 -7.76
C ALA A 130 11.89 -6.86 -8.65
N THR A 131 11.66 -8.14 -8.89
CA THR A 131 10.43 -8.64 -9.47
C THR A 131 9.55 -9.18 -8.37
N ILE A 132 8.47 -8.45 -8.05
CA ILE A 132 7.53 -8.78 -6.98
C ILE A 132 6.13 -8.81 -7.57
N ASP A 133 5.41 -9.88 -7.33
CA ASP A 133 3.98 -10.02 -7.65
C ASP A 133 3.19 -9.62 -6.40
N THR A 134 2.26 -8.67 -6.56
CA THR A 134 1.34 -8.27 -5.50
C THR A 134 -0.04 -8.82 -5.75
N CYS A 135 -0.76 -9.21 -4.68
CA CYS A 135 -2.14 -9.63 -4.77
C CYS A 135 -2.90 -9.06 -3.57
N ILE A 136 -3.71 -8.02 -3.83
CA ILE A 136 -4.59 -7.41 -2.83
C ILE A 136 -6.02 -7.85 -3.07
N PHE A 137 -6.67 -8.31 -2.02
CA PHE A 137 -8.09 -8.69 -2.06
C PHE A 137 -8.78 -8.41 -0.73
N ASN A 138 -10.09 -8.25 -0.79
CA ASN A 138 -10.93 -8.15 0.40
C ASN A 138 -11.60 -9.50 0.66
N LEU A 139 -11.28 -10.12 1.80
CA LEU A 139 -11.80 -11.44 2.15
C LEU A 139 -13.32 -11.46 2.27
N GLU A 140 -13.93 -10.40 2.83
CA GLU A 140 -15.36 -10.32 3.06
C GLU A 140 -16.15 -10.21 1.74
N THR A 141 -15.67 -9.41 0.79
CA THR A 141 -16.35 -9.21 -0.50
C THR A 141 -16.09 -10.31 -1.51
N SER A 142 -14.97 -11.03 -1.35
CA SER A 142 -14.56 -12.10 -2.26
C SER A 142 -14.99 -13.50 -1.77
N TYR A 143 -15.62 -13.57 -0.59
CA TYR A 143 -16.06 -14.82 0.01
C TYR A 143 -17.40 -15.27 -0.56
N ASP A 144 -17.47 -16.52 -1.03
CA ASP A 144 -18.72 -17.18 -1.39
C ASP A 144 -19.22 -18.05 -0.22
N ASN A 145 -20.45 -17.80 0.22
CA ASN A 145 -21.10 -18.51 1.33
C ASN A 145 -21.28 -20.03 1.09
N SER A 146 -21.09 -20.50 -0.13
CA SER A 146 -21.11 -21.93 -0.48
C SER A 146 -19.86 -22.70 -0.08
N THR A 147 -18.77 -21.99 0.29
CA THR A 147 -17.47 -22.60 0.59
C THR A 147 -17.32 -22.90 2.09
N ASP A 148 -16.67 -24.01 2.42
CA ASP A 148 -16.29 -24.32 3.80
C ASP A 148 -15.51 -23.16 4.41
N LYS A 149 -15.99 -22.60 5.53
CA LYS A 149 -15.40 -21.45 6.21
C LYS A 149 -13.92 -21.64 6.56
N LYS A 150 -13.49 -22.88 6.80
CA LYS A 150 -12.09 -23.22 7.09
C LYS A 150 -11.18 -23.07 5.86
N LYS A 151 -11.74 -23.19 4.67
CA LYS A 151 -11.01 -23.08 3.40
C LYS A 151 -11.23 -21.74 2.71
N ALA A 152 -12.09 -20.88 3.26
CA ALA A 152 -12.49 -19.62 2.64
C ALA A 152 -11.31 -18.73 2.23
N PHE A 153 -10.35 -18.54 3.14
CA PHE A 153 -9.15 -17.74 2.86
C PHE A 153 -8.35 -18.31 1.67
N LEU A 154 -8.13 -19.61 1.67
CA LEU A 154 -7.36 -20.29 0.61
C LEU A 154 -8.07 -20.18 -0.74
N HIS A 155 -9.38 -20.36 -0.76
CA HIS A 155 -10.19 -20.21 -1.98
C HIS A 155 -10.16 -18.79 -2.53
N VAL A 156 -10.34 -17.79 -1.68
CA VAL A 156 -10.28 -16.38 -2.09
C VAL A 156 -8.90 -16.05 -2.63
N PHE A 157 -7.84 -16.42 -1.89
CA PHE A 157 -6.47 -16.20 -2.35
C PHE A 157 -6.21 -16.82 -3.73
N TRP A 158 -6.53 -18.10 -3.92
CA TRP A 158 -6.30 -18.77 -5.20
C TRP A 158 -7.12 -18.19 -6.35
N ASN A 159 -8.37 -17.82 -6.09
CA ASN A 159 -9.23 -17.21 -7.09
C ASN A 159 -8.68 -15.86 -7.57
N GLU A 160 -8.26 -15.01 -6.64
CA GLU A 160 -7.70 -13.70 -6.97
C GLU A 160 -6.32 -13.83 -7.63
N PHE A 161 -5.46 -14.70 -7.11
CA PHE A 161 -4.14 -14.98 -7.67
C PHE A 161 -4.22 -15.55 -9.10
N ASN A 162 -5.08 -16.54 -9.34
CA ASN A 162 -5.28 -17.12 -10.65
C ASN A 162 -5.94 -16.11 -11.60
N GLY A 163 -6.95 -15.37 -11.14
CA GLY A 163 -7.61 -14.33 -11.93
C GLY A 163 -6.64 -13.25 -12.42
N LYS A 164 -5.71 -12.80 -11.57
CA LYS A 164 -4.67 -11.82 -11.91
C LYS A 164 -3.70 -12.34 -12.97
N ARG A 165 -3.48 -13.65 -13.03
CA ARG A 165 -2.61 -14.33 -14.02
C ARG A 165 -3.34 -14.81 -15.28
N GLY A 166 -4.63 -14.51 -15.41
CA GLY A 166 -5.44 -14.93 -16.56
C GLY A 166 -5.85 -16.40 -16.54
N PHE A 167 -5.67 -17.10 -15.42
CA PHE A 167 -6.15 -18.46 -15.25
C PHE A 167 -7.63 -18.49 -14.83
N ASN A 168 -8.32 -19.57 -15.16
CA ASN A 168 -9.72 -19.75 -14.77
C ASN A 168 -9.83 -19.88 -13.23
N LYS A 169 -10.70 -19.08 -12.61
CA LYS A 169 -10.91 -19.06 -11.16
C LYS A 169 -11.32 -20.41 -10.54
N PHE A 170 -11.84 -21.33 -11.35
CA PHE A 170 -12.44 -22.59 -10.89
C PHE A 170 -11.55 -23.82 -11.05
N ASN A 171 -10.34 -23.73 -11.54
CA ASN A 171 -9.44 -24.87 -11.75
C ASN A 171 -8.61 -25.21 -10.50
N ILE A 172 -9.26 -25.37 -9.35
CA ILE A 172 -8.64 -26.03 -8.20
C ILE A 172 -9.23 -27.44 -8.10
N THR A 173 -8.63 -28.39 -8.79
CA THR A 173 -8.76 -29.80 -8.41
C THR A 173 -7.71 -30.05 -7.34
N LEU A 174 -8.13 -30.07 -6.10
CA LEU A 174 -7.34 -30.54 -4.96
C LEU A 174 -7.50 -32.05 -4.84
#